data_637ced6a63767d9123a37a9b8b1e6390
#
_entry.id   637ced6a63767d9123a37a9b8b1e6390
#
_cell.length_a   1.000
_cell.length_b   1.000
_cell.length_c   1.000
_cell.angle_alpha   90.00
_cell.angle_beta   90.00
_cell.angle_gamma   90.00
#
_symmetry.space_group_name_H-M   'P 1'
#
loop_
_entity.id
_entity.type
_entity.pdbx_description
1 polymer ?
#
loop_
_entity_poly.entity_id
_entity_poly.type
_entity_poly.pdbx_seq_one_letter_code
_entity_poly.pdbx_strand_id
1 'polypeptide(L)'
;MVEFNPFALKRKTILVVGASSGIGREIAIECSKMGGKIVVCARSEENLKSVLDEMNGNGNTYITADITNQEDLTKLVSDMPVIDGLVISAGIGGTLALQFATREKFDRIFNLNFFAAVELTRLIYKKKKINKGGSIVYISSIAGNNRITPGNVIYGCAKAALSTYMRYAAIEFAGRKVRVNTINPGMTN
;
A
#
# COMPACT_ATOMS: atom_id res chain seq x y z
N MET A 1 15.47 9.70 31.04
CA MET A 1 15.71 8.47 30.26
C MET A 1 14.75 8.48 29.07
N VAL A 2 15.22 8.28 27.85
CA VAL A 2 14.34 8.15 26.70
C VAL A 2 13.69 6.77 26.79
N GLU A 3 12.37 6.74 26.96
CA GLU A 3 11.62 5.49 27.01
C GLU A 3 11.81 4.72 25.69
N PHE A 4 12.27 3.48 25.77
CA PHE A 4 12.47 2.64 24.60
C PHE A 4 11.12 2.23 24.01
N ASN A 5 10.79 2.75 22.83
CA ASN A 5 9.61 2.34 22.06
C ASN A 5 10.06 1.51 20.86
N PRO A 6 9.82 0.18 20.84
CA PRO A 6 10.22 -0.69 19.73
C PRO A 6 9.47 -0.39 18.43
N PHE A 7 8.36 0.34 18.49
CA PHE A 7 7.56 0.74 17.33
C PHE A 7 7.87 2.16 16.85
N ALA A 8 8.84 2.86 17.48
CA ALA A 8 9.19 4.22 17.09
C ALA A 8 9.67 4.28 15.62
N LEU A 9 9.09 5.21 14.86
CA LEU A 9 9.40 5.46 13.45
C LEU A 9 10.21 6.77 13.28
N LYS A 10 10.85 7.24 14.33
CA LYS A 10 11.67 8.46 14.28
C LYS A 10 12.71 8.37 13.16
N ARG A 11 12.83 9.44 12.38
CA ARG A 11 13.73 9.56 11.21
C ARG A 11 13.40 8.58 10.06
N LYS A 12 12.20 7.98 10.05
CA LYS A 12 11.73 7.14 8.95
C LYS A 12 10.77 7.91 8.08
N THR A 13 10.96 7.80 6.78
CA THR A 13 10.01 8.32 5.78
C THR A 13 9.20 7.16 5.22
N ILE A 14 7.88 7.27 5.27
CA ILE A 14 6.96 6.19 4.88
C ILE A 14 5.98 6.72 3.84
N LEU A 15 5.89 6.04 2.71
CA LEU A 15 4.84 6.26 1.72
C LEU A 15 3.66 5.34 2.00
N VAL A 16 2.47 5.92 2.16
CA VAL A 16 1.21 5.17 2.31
C VAL A 16 0.32 5.46 1.11
N VAL A 17 0.10 4.43 0.29
CA VAL A 17 -0.73 4.50 -0.92
C VAL A 17 -2.12 3.95 -0.64
N GLY A 18 -3.16 4.68 -1.06
CA GLY A 18 -4.54 4.42 -0.67
C GLY A 18 -4.87 4.97 0.71
N ALA A 19 -4.27 6.12 1.05
CA ALA A 19 -4.37 6.72 2.38
C ALA A 19 -5.57 7.67 2.57
N SER A 20 -6.43 7.84 1.57
CA SER A 20 -7.57 8.78 1.66
C SER A 20 -8.71 8.30 2.56
N SER A 21 -8.75 7.02 2.93
CA SER A 21 -9.82 6.44 3.74
C SER A 21 -9.43 5.08 4.33
N GLY A 22 -10.24 4.60 5.29
CA GLY A 22 -10.17 3.25 5.84
C GLY A 22 -8.78 2.88 6.38
N ILE A 23 -8.34 1.65 6.14
CA ILE A 23 -7.11 1.09 6.70
C ILE A 23 -5.88 1.94 6.35
N GLY A 24 -5.77 2.41 5.11
CA GLY A 24 -4.61 3.20 4.68
C GLY A 24 -4.52 4.54 5.41
N ARG A 25 -5.67 5.19 5.63
CA ARG A 25 -5.77 6.42 6.41
C ARG A 25 -5.28 6.22 7.85
N GLU A 26 -5.82 5.22 8.52
CA GLU A 26 -5.45 4.93 9.92
C GLU A 26 -3.97 4.56 10.06
N ILE A 27 -3.43 3.77 9.12
CA ILE A 27 -2.00 3.46 9.10
C ILE A 27 -1.16 4.74 8.99
N ALA A 28 -1.56 5.67 8.13
CA ALA A 28 -0.81 6.92 7.95
C ALA A 28 -0.82 7.76 9.24
N ILE A 29 -1.98 7.92 9.88
CA ILE A 29 -2.14 8.66 11.13
C ILE A 29 -1.31 8.00 12.25
N GLU A 30 -1.45 6.69 12.46
CA GLU A 30 -0.72 5.98 13.51
C GLU A 30 0.80 5.99 13.29
N CYS A 31 1.27 5.82 12.05
CA CYS A 31 2.70 5.96 11.74
C CYS A 31 3.23 7.37 12.06
N SER A 32 2.42 8.41 11.86
CA SER A 32 2.79 9.78 12.22
C SER A 32 2.92 9.96 13.75
N LYS A 33 1.99 9.37 14.53
CA LYS A 33 2.03 9.35 16.01
C LYS A 33 3.27 8.63 16.53
N MET A 34 3.78 7.62 15.80
CA MET A 34 5.04 6.93 16.13
C MET A 34 6.28 7.72 15.71
N GLY A 35 6.12 8.94 15.20
CA GLY A 35 7.20 9.87 14.85
C GLY A 35 7.77 9.68 13.45
N GLY A 36 7.07 8.96 12.57
CA GLY A 36 7.41 8.84 11.16
C GLY A 36 7.08 10.11 10.38
N LYS A 37 7.86 10.40 9.34
CA LYS A 37 7.51 11.37 8.30
C LYS A 37 6.71 10.66 7.21
N ILE A 38 5.46 11.06 7.01
CA ILE A 38 4.53 10.32 6.16
C ILE A 38 4.29 11.08 4.85
N VAL A 39 4.35 10.34 3.75
CA VAL A 39 3.88 10.78 2.45
C VAL A 39 2.62 9.98 2.14
N VAL A 40 1.47 10.65 2.09
CA VAL A 40 0.20 10.00 1.74
C VAL A 40 -0.09 10.15 0.26
N CYS A 41 -0.60 9.08 -0.35
CA CYS A 41 -0.95 9.08 -1.77
C CYS A 41 -2.34 8.50 -2.00
N ALA A 42 -3.16 9.21 -2.77
CA ALA A 42 -4.46 8.78 -3.29
C ALA A 42 -4.92 9.72 -4.42
N ARG A 43 -6.12 9.47 -4.98
CA ARG A 43 -6.67 10.29 -6.06
C ARG A 43 -7.33 11.58 -5.58
N SER A 44 -7.93 11.58 -4.38
CA SER A 44 -8.64 12.74 -3.83
C SER A 44 -7.71 13.60 -3.00
N GLU A 45 -7.36 14.78 -3.53
CA GLU A 45 -6.55 15.76 -2.83
C GLU A 45 -7.23 16.27 -1.56
N GLU A 46 -8.54 16.51 -1.60
CA GLU A 46 -9.32 16.95 -0.45
C GLU A 46 -9.22 15.98 0.72
N ASN A 47 -9.44 14.68 0.45
CA ASN A 47 -9.33 13.66 1.49
C ASN A 47 -7.89 13.53 2.02
N LEU A 48 -6.87 13.69 1.16
CA LEU A 48 -5.48 13.65 1.59
C LEU A 48 -5.13 14.84 2.51
N LYS A 49 -5.66 16.03 2.23
CA LYS A 49 -5.51 17.20 3.11
C LYS A 49 -6.16 16.95 4.47
N SER A 50 -7.38 16.42 4.49
CA SER A 50 -8.05 16.04 5.74
C SER A 50 -7.23 15.04 6.56
N VAL A 51 -6.58 14.07 5.91
CA VAL A 51 -5.70 13.11 6.61
C VAL A 51 -4.47 13.81 7.19
N LEU A 52 -3.87 14.76 6.46
CA LEU A 52 -2.73 15.53 6.97
C LEU A 52 -3.07 16.33 8.23
N ASP A 53 -4.27 16.90 8.30
CA ASP A 53 -4.73 17.70 9.43
C ASP A 53 -4.84 16.86 10.75
N GLU A 54 -4.99 15.55 10.61
CA GLU A 54 -5.07 14.61 11.74
C GLU A 54 -3.72 13.97 12.12
N MET A 55 -2.71 14.17 11.30
CA MET A 55 -1.38 13.60 11.54
C MET A 55 -0.58 14.40 12.55
N ASN A 56 0.22 13.70 13.33
CA ASN A 56 1.16 14.29 14.26
C ASN A 56 2.51 14.60 13.58
N GLY A 57 3.18 15.63 14.11
CA GLY A 57 4.54 15.99 13.66
C GLY A 57 4.57 16.87 12.41
N ASN A 58 5.77 17.38 12.12
CA ASN A 58 6.00 18.27 10.99
C ASN A 58 6.62 17.51 9.80
N GLY A 59 6.29 17.96 8.60
CA GLY A 59 6.90 17.47 7.37
C GLY A 59 6.17 16.28 6.73
N ASN A 60 4.96 15.96 7.20
CA ASN A 60 4.04 15.09 6.46
C ASN A 60 3.60 15.81 5.17
N THR A 61 3.45 15.05 4.10
CA THR A 61 3.10 15.59 2.77
C THR A 61 2.15 14.66 2.04
N TYR A 62 1.55 15.14 0.97
CA TYR A 62 0.74 14.30 0.10
C TYR A 62 1.19 14.38 -1.36
N ILE A 63 0.85 13.35 -2.13
CA ILE A 63 0.99 13.31 -3.59
C ILE A 63 -0.32 12.76 -4.15
N THR A 64 -0.97 13.53 -5.01
CA THR A 64 -2.18 13.08 -5.70
C THR A 64 -1.78 12.25 -6.92
N ALA A 65 -2.24 11.00 -6.99
CA ALA A 65 -1.98 10.11 -8.10
C ALA A 65 -3.04 9.00 -8.21
N ASP A 66 -3.39 8.64 -9.42
CA ASP A 66 -4.06 7.37 -9.73
C ASP A 66 -2.99 6.32 -10.06
N ILE A 67 -2.77 5.39 -9.15
CA ILE A 67 -1.74 4.35 -9.34
C ILE A 67 -2.07 3.34 -10.45
N THR A 68 -3.25 3.40 -11.05
CA THR A 68 -3.61 2.63 -12.24
C THR A 68 -3.23 3.34 -13.54
N ASN A 69 -2.85 4.62 -13.46
CA ASN A 69 -2.36 5.41 -14.57
C ASN A 69 -0.84 5.40 -14.61
N GLN A 70 -0.25 5.08 -15.77
CA GLN A 70 1.21 4.94 -15.92
C GLN A 70 1.96 6.27 -15.79
N GLU A 71 1.37 7.38 -16.22
CA GLU A 71 1.98 8.70 -16.12
C GLU A 71 2.01 9.16 -14.67
N ASP A 72 0.88 9.01 -13.96
CA ASP A 72 0.77 9.32 -12.54
C ASP A 72 1.75 8.48 -11.69
N LEU A 73 1.87 7.18 -11.98
CA LEU A 73 2.85 6.31 -11.31
C LEU A 73 4.28 6.79 -11.52
N THR A 74 4.61 7.15 -12.76
CA THR A 74 5.95 7.64 -13.10
C THR A 74 6.25 8.94 -12.37
N LYS A 75 5.29 9.85 -12.35
CA LYS A 75 5.37 11.12 -11.63
C LYS A 75 5.47 10.90 -10.12
N LEU A 76 4.60 10.07 -9.55
CA LEU A 76 4.65 9.72 -8.12
C LEU A 76 6.06 9.26 -7.71
N VAL A 77 6.64 8.32 -8.46
CA VAL A 77 7.98 7.78 -8.14
C VAL A 77 9.09 8.82 -8.38
N SER A 78 8.92 9.74 -9.32
CA SER A 78 9.86 10.85 -9.52
C SER A 78 9.84 11.82 -8.33
N ASP A 79 8.65 12.26 -7.95
CA ASP A 79 8.42 13.35 -7.00
C ASP A 79 8.59 12.93 -5.53
N MET A 80 8.30 11.64 -5.24
CA MET A 80 8.44 11.13 -3.87
C MET A 80 9.91 11.16 -3.39
N PRO A 81 10.15 11.40 -2.10
CA PRO A 81 11.47 11.24 -1.50
C PRO A 81 11.92 9.77 -1.52
N VAL A 82 13.18 9.52 -1.20
CA VAL A 82 13.63 8.16 -0.85
C VAL A 82 12.99 7.78 0.48
N ILE A 83 12.37 6.60 0.54
CA ILE A 83 11.57 6.13 1.67
C ILE A 83 12.26 5.00 2.44
N ASP A 84 11.89 4.84 3.71
CA ASP A 84 12.25 3.69 4.55
C ASP A 84 11.13 2.65 4.59
N GLY A 85 9.90 3.07 4.37
CA GLY A 85 8.72 2.23 4.37
C GLY A 85 7.77 2.51 3.22
N LEU A 86 7.15 1.47 2.70
CA LEU A 86 6.05 1.53 1.73
C LEU A 86 4.88 0.73 2.25
N VAL A 87 3.71 1.34 2.30
CA VAL A 87 2.45 0.65 2.55
C VAL A 87 1.56 0.81 1.33
N ILE A 88 1.09 -0.29 0.76
CA ILE A 88 0.11 -0.28 -0.33
C ILE A 88 -1.20 -0.84 0.20
N SER A 89 -2.14 0.09 0.48
CA SER A 89 -3.48 -0.18 0.98
C SER A 89 -4.56 0.04 -0.09
N ALA A 90 -4.20 0.62 -1.23
CA ALA A 90 -5.14 0.87 -2.31
C ALA A 90 -5.78 -0.43 -2.81
N GLY A 91 -7.09 -0.41 -2.95
CA GLY A 91 -7.84 -1.55 -3.44
C GLY A 91 -9.34 -1.28 -3.44
N ILE A 92 -10.05 -2.05 -4.24
CA ILE A 92 -11.52 -2.06 -4.30
C ILE A 92 -12.02 -3.47 -4.09
N GLY A 93 -13.13 -3.59 -3.37
CA GLY A 93 -13.88 -4.83 -3.23
C GLY A 93 -15.01 -4.92 -4.26
N GLY A 94 -15.76 -5.98 -4.16
CA GLY A 94 -16.99 -6.18 -4.93
C GLY A 94 -17.49 -7.60 -4.77
N THR A 95 -18.75 -7.76 -4.37
CA THR A 95 -19.39 -9.08 -4.28
C THR A 95 -20.14 -9.33 -5.57
N LEU A 96 -19.87 -10.46 -6.22
CA LEU A 96 -20.43 -10.83 -7.50
C LEU A 96 -20.54 -12.35 -7.64
N ALA A 97 -21.70 -12.88 -7.97
CA ALA A 97 -21.85 -14.29 -8.24
C ALA A 97 -20.97 -14.73 -9.43
N LEU A 98 -20.41 -15.93 -9.37
CA LEU A 98 -19.42 -16.44 -10.32
C LEU A 98 -19.85 -16.29 -11.79
N GLN A 99 -21.12 -16.57 -12.08
CA GLN A 99 -21.67 -16.45 -13.44
C GLN A 99 -21.61 -15.03 -14.06
N PHE A 100 -21.44 -14.01 -13.23
CA PHE A 100 -21.30 -12.61 -13.66
C PHE A 100 -19.85 -12.11 -13.61
N ALA A 101 -18.89 -12.94 -13.24
CA ALA A 101 -17.49 -12.60 -13.12
C ALA A 101 -16.82 -12.59 -14.51
N THR A 102 -17.13 -11.59 -15.31
CA THR A 102 -16.60 -11.42 -16.67
C THR A 102 -15.12 -11.01 -16.65
N ARG A 103 -14.43 -11.19 -17.77
CA ARG A 103 -13.05 -10.76 -17.96
C ARG A 103 -12.86 -9.27 -17.66
N GLU A 104 -13.74 -8.42 -18.11
CA GLU A 104 -13.69 -6.98 -17.85
C GLU A 104 -13.69 -6.64 -16.34
N LYS A 105 -14.54 -7.35 -15.57
CA LYS A 105 -14.59 -7.18 -14.12
C LYS A 105 -13.33 -7.69 -13.41
N PHE A 106 -12.75 -8.79 -13.92
CA PHE A 106 -11.43 -9.24 -13.48
C PHE A 106 -10.37 -8.18 -13.75
N ASP A 107 -10.30 -7.66 -14.97
CA ASP A 107 -9.32 -6.68 -15.37
C ASP A 107 -9.42 -5.42 -14.50
N ARG A 108 -10.62 -4.92 -14.22
CA ARG A 108 -10.85 -3.77 -13.34
C ARG A 108 -10.31 -3.99 -11.91
N ILE A 109 -10.65 -5.11 -11.29
CA ILE A 109 -10.23 -5.41 -9.91
C ILE A 109 -8.73 -5.71 -9.86
N PHE A 110 -8.22 -6.51 -10.78
CA PHE A 110 -6.80 -6.85 -10.85
C PHE A 110 -5.93 -5.64 -11.14
N ASN A 111 -6.40 -4.73 -12.00
CA ASN A 111 -5.64 -3.53 -12.34
C ASN A 111 -5.26 -2.73 -11.08
N LEU A 112 -6.22 -2.44 -10.20
CA LEU A 112 -5.94 -1.70 -8.98
C LEU A 112 -5.34 -2.57 -7.88
N ASN A 113 -5.94 -3.75 -7.60
CA ASN A 113 -5.59 -4.54 -6.42
C ASN A 113 -4.27 -5.31 -6.57
N PHE A 114 -3.80 -5.49 -7.80
CA PHE A 114 -2.60 -6.28 -8.08
C PHE A 114 -1.62 -5.54 -9.00
N PHE A 115 -1.97 -5.25 -10.24
CA PHE A 115 -1.01 -4.72 -11.22
C PHE A 115 -0.45 -3.35 -10.83
N ALA A 116 -1.27 -2.46 -10.28
CA ALA A 116 -0.81 -1.16 -9.80
C ALA A 116 0.22 -1.28 -8.67
N ALA A 117 0.00 -2.22 -7.73
CA ALA A 117 0.95 -2.50 -6.65
C ALA A 117 2.27 -3.09 -7.17
N VAL A 118 2.19 -4.01 -8.14
CA VAL A 118 3.36 -4.62 -8.80
C VAL A 118 4.18 -3.55 -9.52
N GLU A 119 3.53 -2.72 -10.31
CA GLU A 119 4.20 -1.70 -11.12
C GLU A 119 4.85 -0.61 -10.25
N LEU A 120 4.14 -0.14 -9.23
CA LEU A 120 4.72 0.82 -8.27
C LEU A 120 5.96 0.22 -7.59
N THR A 121 5.89 -1.02 -7.13
CA THR A 121 7.01 -1.71 -6.48
C THR A 121 8.18 -1.86 -7.44
N ARG A 122 7.92 -2.24 -8.69
CA ARG A 122 8.93 -2.34 -9.74
C ARG A 122 9.64 -1.01 -9.99
N LEU A 123 8.88 0.09 -10.09
CA LEU A 123 9.44 1.42 -10.31
C LEU A 123 10.26 1.89 -9.12
N ILE A 124 9.78 1.69 -7.89
CA ILE A 124 10.51 2.02 -6.65
C ILE A 124 11.83 1.24 -6.59
N TYR A 125 11.83 -0.05 -6.95
CA TYR A 125 13.04 -0.86 -7.02
C TYR A 125 14.01 -0.34 -8.08
N LYS A 126 13.53 -0.16 -9.32
CA LYS A 126 14.32 0.30 -10.47
C LYS A 126 14.95 1.68 -10.21
N LYS A 127 14.20 2.59 -9.60
CA LYS A 127 14.65 3.97 -9.31
C LYS A 127 15.37 4.10 -7.96
N LYS A 128 15.59 2.99 -7.24
CA LYS A 128 16.26 2.96 -5.92
C LYS A 128 15.62 3.90 -4.89
N LYS A 129 14.30 4.07 -4.95
CA LYS A 129 13.53 4.99 -4.10
C LYS A 129 13.23 4.41 -2.70
N ILE A 130 13.71 3.23 -2.35
CA ILE A 130 13.64 2.67 -1.00
C ILE A 130 15.04 2.41 -0.44
N ASN A 131 15.26 2.83 0.82
CA ASN A 131 16.53 2.67 1.52
C ASN A 131 16.87 1.20 1.76
N LYS A 132 18.17 0.91 1.85
CA LYS A 132 18.64 -0.40 2.33
C LYS A 132 18.13 -0.63 3.76
N GLY A 133 17.59 -1.81 4.03
CA GLY A 133 16.97 -2.14 5.32
C GLY A 133 15.54 -1.64 5.49
N GLY A 134 14.93 -1.10 4.44
CA GLY A 134 13.55 -0.66 4.44
C GLY A 134 12.52 -1.78 4.58
N SER A 135 11.24 -1.42 4.53
CA SER A 135 10.13 -2.38 4.65
C SER A 135 9.00 -2.04 3.68
N ILE A 136 8.45 -3.06 3.02
CA ILE A 136 7.27 -2.95 2.16
C ILE A 136 6.16 -3.80 2.77
N VAL A 137 4.96 -3.24 2.86
CA VAL A 137 3.77 -3.93 3.36
C VAL A 137 2.62 -3.76 2.37
N TYR A 138 2.08 -4.87 1.91
CA TYR A 138 0.84 -4.89 1.12
C TYR A 138 -0.34 -5.23 2.03
N ILE A 139 -1.41 -4.46 1.94
CA ILE A 139 -2.68 -4.80 2.56
C ILE A 139 -3.43 -5.76 1.64
N SER A 140 -3.33 -7.05 1.97
CA SER A 140 -4.04 -8.12 1.28
C SER A 140 -5.40 -8.37 1.96
N SER A 141 -5.79 -9.61 2.15
CA SER A 141 -7.04 -10.00 2.82
C SER A 141 -7.01 -11.47 3.19
N ILE A 142 -7.74 -11.85 4.23
CA ILE A 142 -8.02 -13.27 4.50
C ILE A 142 -8.73 -13.97 3.34
N ALA A 143 -9.46 -13.22 2.51
CA ALA A 143 -10.11 -13.73 1.29
C ALA A 143 -9.12 -14.24 0.23
N GLY A 144 -7.89 -13.73 0.24
CA GLY A 144 -6.82 -14.20 -0.64
C GLY A 144 -6.07 -15.44 -0.13
N ASN A 145 -6.28 -15.84 1.11
CA ASN A 145 -5.52 -16.94 1.73
C ASN A 145 -6.42 -18.05 2.27
N ASN A 146 -7.19 -17.77 3.33
CA ASN A 146 -7.79 -18.80 4.16
C ASN A 146 -9.32 -18.78 4.17
N ARG A 147 -9.95 -17.68 3.76
CA ARG A 147 -11.40 -17.54 3.82
C ARG A 147 -12.00 -17.37 2.44
N ILE A 148 -12.63 -18.43 1.95
CA ILE A 148 -13.38 -18.40 0.70
C ILE A 148 -14.86 -18.14 1.04
N THR A 149 -15.42 -17.11 0.42
CA THR A 149 -16.85 -16.78 0.57
C THR A 149 -17.49 -16.61 -0.82
N PRO A 150 -18.74 -17.02 -1.00
CA PRO A 150 -19.47 -16.83 -2.24
C PRO A 150 -19.43 -15.35 -2.68
N GLY A 151 -19.30 -15.12 -3.97
CA GLY A 151 -19.28 -13.78 -4.54
C GLY A 151 -17.93 -13.04 -4.48
N ASN A 152 -16.92 -13.59 -3.82
CA ASN A 152 -15.62 -12.91 -3.66
C ASN A 152 -14.54 -13.40 -4.63
N VAL A 153 -14.91 -14.11 -5.68
CA VAL A 153 -13.94 -14.80 -6.56
C VAL A 153 -12.89 -13.83 -7.13
N ILE A 154 -13.29 -12.70 -7.70
CA ILE A 154 -12.35 -11.76 -8.35
C ILE A 154 -11.43 -11.14 -7.31
N TYR A 155 -12.01 -10.62 -6.24
CA TYR A 155 -11.27 -9.98 -5.16
C TYR A 155 -10.31 -10.97 -4.47
N GLY A 156 -10.79 -12.16 -4.11
CA GLY A 156 -9.97 -13.20 -3.49
C GLY A 156 -8.79 -13.61 -4.37
N CYS A 157 -9.03 -13.82 -5.68
CA CYS A 157 -7.95 -14.12 -6.62
C CYS A 157 -6.92 -13.00 -6.71
N ALA A 158 -7.33 -11.72 -6.77
CA ALA A 158 -6.42 -10.60 -6.82
C ALA A 158 -5.56 -10.48 -5.54
N LYS A 159 -6.16 -10.68 -4.37
CA LYS A 159 -5.45 -10.64 -3.08
C LYS A 159 -4.56 -11.88 -2.87
N ALA A 160 -4.93 -13.05 -3.39
CA ALA A 160 -4.07 -14.23 -3.43
C ALA A 160 -2.85 -14.00 -4.33
N ALA A 161 -3.06 -13.43 -5.53
CA ALA A 161 -1.98 -13.06 -6.44
C ALA A 161 -1.00 -12.09 -5.77
N LEU A 162 -1.51 -11.06 -5.07
CA LEU A 162 -0.69 -10.10 -4.33
C LEU A 162 0.13 -10.77 -3.21
N SER A 163 -0.48 -11.70 -2.46
CA SER A 163 0.20 -12.45 -1.40
C SER A 163 1.30 -13.35 -1.94
N THR A 164 1.10 -13.93 -3.13
CA THR A 164 2.13 -14.73 -3.80
C THR A 164 3.24 -13.83 -4.36
N TYR A 165 2.89 -12.71 -5.01
CA TYR A 165 3.85 -11.74 -5.50
C TYR A 165 4.79 -11.23 -4.41
N MET A 166 4.26 -10.98 -3.22
CA MET A 166 5.04 -10.56 -2.05
C MET A 166 6.21 -11.52 -1.77
N ARG A 167 6.01 -12.83 -1.88
CA ARG A 167 7.05 -13.85 -1.60
C ARG A 167 8.20 -13.71 -2.59
N TYR A 168 7.91 -13.52 -3.88
CA TYR A 168 8.94 -13.29 -4.91
C TYR A 168 9.64 -11.95 -4.70
N ALA A 169 8.87 -10.89 -4.43
CA ALA A 169 9.44 -9.58 -4.14
C ALA A 169 10.36 -9.61 -2.91
N ALA A 170 10.03 -10.38 -1.87
CA ALA A 170 10.88 -10.54 -0.69
C ALA A 170 12.26 -11.14 -1.04
N ILE A 171 12.31 -12.11 -1.96
CA ILE A 171 13.56 -12.71 -2.44
C ILE A 171 14.36 -11.67 -3.25
N GLU A 172 13.72 -10.99 -4.19
CA GLU A 172 14.39 -9.99 -5.03
C GLU A 172 14.95 -8.80 -4.22
N PHE A 173 14.26 -8.39 -3.17
CA PHE A 173 14.69 -7.30 -2.30
C PHE A 173 15.70 -7.72 -1.21
N ALA A 174 15.94 -9.03 -1.00
CA ALA A 174 16.79 -9.54 0.08
C ALA A 174 18.23 -9.00 0.01
N GLY A 175 18.81 -8.89 -1.17
CA GLY A 175 20.15 -8.33 -1.38
C GLY A 175 20.30 -6.88 -0.88
N ARG A 176 19.20 -6.13 -0.80
CA ARG A 176 19.14 -4.78 -0.23
C ARG A 176 18.67 -4.77 1.24
N LYS A 177 18.48 -5.94 1.85
CA LYS A 177 17.93 -6.10 3.21
C LYS A 177 16.55 -5.43 3.39
N VAL A 178 15.78 -5.25 2.32
CA VAL A 178 14.41 -4.73 2.39
C VAL A 178 13.47 -5.91 2.67
N ARG A 179 12.68 -5.79 3.72
CA ARG A 179 11.65 -6.78 4.05
C ARG A 179 10.39 -6.50 3.25
N VAL A 180 9.72 -7.55 2.79
CA VAL A 180 8.45 -7.43 2.07
C VAL A 180 7.45 -8.39 2.71
N ASN A 181 6.28 -7.88 3.11
CA ASN A 181 5.26 -8.63 3.83
C ASN A 181 3.85 -8.29 3.34
N THR A 182 2.89 -9.15 3.66
CA THR A 182 1.45 -8.86 3.57
C THR A 182 0.81 -8.85 4.94
N ILE A 183 -0.16 -7.97 5.13
CA ILE A 183 -1.13 -8.06 6.21
C ILE A 183 -2.45 -8.50 5.58
N ASN A 184 -3.12 -9.45 6.20
CA ASN A 184 -4.36 -10.03 5.69
C ASN A 184 -5.51 -9.73 6.67
N PRO A 185 -6.09 -8.52 6.61
CA PRO A 185 -7.19 -8.15 7.49
C PRO A 185 -8.40 -9.08 7.27
N GLY A 186 -9.15 -9.28 8.35
CA GLY A 186 -10.48 -9.82 8.31
C GLY A 186 -11.52 -8.76 7.95
N MET A 187 -12.70 -8.88 8.52
CA MET A 187 -13.72 -7.83 8.46
C MET A 187 -13.28 -6.69 9.40
N THR A 188 -13.24 -5.49 8.87
CA THR A 188 -12.98 -4.26 9.62
C THR A 188 -14.23 -3.39 9.59
N ASN A 189 -14.51 -2.72 10.68
CA ASN A 189 -15.62 -1.78 10.79
C ASN A 189 -15.26 -0.46 10.12
#